data_ae4feb31ef9583ad17aef9338f6add16
#
_entry.id   ae4feb31ef9583ad17aef9338f6add16
#
_cell.length_a   1.000
_cell.length_b   1.000
_cell.length_c   1.000
_cell.angle_alpha   90.00
_cell.angle_beta   90.00
_cell.angle_gamma   90.00
#
_symmetry.space_group_name_H-M   'P 1'
#
loop_
_entity.id
_entity.type
_entity.pdbx_description
1 polymer ?
#
loop_
_entity_poly.entity_id
_entity_poly.type
_entity_poly.pdbx_seq_one_letter_code
_entity_poly.pdbx_strand_id
1 'polypeptide(L)'
;MVVISRRDRSHPAPEHDSRARVGEVGGSGQYDADRGWWPIGADVRAAAAHAVIAVDGEVRRVYAIDTGGWDSDGRKWRFRAVDDRPLPAQEIDRLHTAGDLPYRLGDPCPTKAGGAYRPERF
;
A
#
# COMPACT_ATOMS: atom_id res chain seq x y z
N MET A 1 -5.41 -9.20 2.67
CA MET A 1 -4.67 -8.21 1.87
C MET A 1 -5.40 -6.88 1.93
N VAL A 2 -4.69 -5.81 2.08
CA VAL A 2 -5.22 -4.46 1.90
C VAL A 2 -4.61 -3.85 0.64
N VAL A 3 -5.41 -3.16 -0.17
CA VAL A 3 -4.93 -2.44 -1.35
C VAL A 3 -4.98 -0.94 -1.03
N ILE A 4 -3.84 -0.29 -1.13
CA ILE A 4 -3.70 1.15 -0.92
C ILE A 4 -3.50 1.81 -2.28
N SER A 5 -4.47 2.62 -2.67
CA SER A 5 -4.46 3.32 -3.94
C SER A 5 -3.85 4.71 -3.78
N ARG A 6 -2.83 5.01 -4.55
CA ARG A 6 -2.14 6.29 -4.54
C ARG A 6 -2.06 6.86 -5.95
N ARG A 7 -1.88 8.17 -6.03
CA ARG A 7 -1.55 8.85 -7.28
C ARG A 7 -0.10 9.29 -7.25
N ASP A 8 0.57 9.20 -8.38
CA ASP A 8 1.88 9.80 -8.52
C ASP A 8 1.70 11.33 -8.60
N ARG A 9 2.30 12.03 -7.63
CA ARG A 9 2.23 13.47 -7.51
C ARG A 9 3.58 14.13 -7.74
N SER A 10 4.42 13.50 -8.54
CA SER A 10 5.73 14.05 -8.91
C SER A 10 5.61 15.32 -9.77
N HIS A 11 4.46 15.54 -10.41
CA HIS A 11 4.21 16.74 -11.19
C HIS A 11 3.78 17.90 -10.29
N PRO A 12 4.10 19.17 -10.68
CA PRO A 12 3.66 20.32 -9.93
C PRO A 12 2.14 20.34 -9.77
N ALA A 13 1.69 20.50 -8.54
CA ALA A 13 0.29 20.65 -8.20
C ALA A 13 0.01 22.10 -7.81
N PRO A 14 -1.28 22.50 -7.70
CA PRO A 14 -1.63 23.83 -7.20
C PRO A 14 -0.95 24.14 -5.87
N GLU A 15 -0.49 25.36 -5.68
CA GLU A 15 0.27 25.78 -4.49
C GLU A 15 -0.44 25.51 -3.16
N HIS A 16 -1.76 25.49 -3.17
CA HIS A 16 -2.56 25.23 -1.98
C HIS A 16 -2.74 23.74 -1.67
N ASP A 17 -2.26 22.84 -2.52
CA ASP A 17 -2.33 21.41 -2.25
C ASP A 17 -1.08 20.97 -1.47
N SER A 18 -1.24 20.76 -0.16
CA SER A 18 -0.16 20.33 0.71
C SER A 18 0.41 18.94 0.34
N ARG A 19 -0.31 18.17 -0.48
CA ARG A 19 0.11 16.86 -0.97
C ARG A 19 0.81 16.92 -2.33
N ALA A 20 0.99 18.12 -2.86
CA ALA A 20 1.51 18.35 -4.20
C ALA A 20 2.88 17.72 -4.47
N ARG A 21 3.66 17.48 -3.42
CA ARG A 21 5.02 16.95 -3.53
C ARG A 21 5.15 15.50 -3.09
N VAL A 22 4.04 14.84 -2.82
CA VAL A 22 4.04 13.43 -2.40
C VAL A 22 3.91 12.55 -3.64
N GLY A 23 5.01 12.38 -4.35
CA GLY A 23 5.09 11.46 -5.48
C GLY A 23 5.77 10.15 -5.10
N GLU A 24 6.35 9.50 -6.06
CA GLU A 24 7.23 8.35 -5.88
C GLU A 24 8.60 8.84 -5.42
N VAL A 25 8.83 8.84 -4.11
CA VAL A 25 10.05 9.44 -3.54
C VAL A 25 11.24 8.50 -3.43
N GLY A 26 10.99 7.18 -3.46
CA GLY A 26 12.06 6.18 -3.31
C GLY A 26 12.67 6.11 -1.92
N GLY A 27 13.52 5.10 -1.69
CA GLY A 27 14.23 4.92 -0.43
C GLY A 27 13.33 4.76 0.79
N SER A 28 13.82 5.15 1.95
CA SER A 28 13.07 5.05 3.21
C SER A 28 11.86 5.98 3.25
N GLY A 29 11.91 7.11 2.56
CA GLY A 29 10.77 8.01 2.45
C GLY A 29 9.59 7.39 1.72
N GLN A 30 9.84 6.46 0.81
CA GLN A 30 8.78 5.75 0.09
C GLN A 30 7.95 4.86 1.03
N TYR A 31 8.58 4.19 1.96
CA TYR A 31 7.88 3.37 2.94
C TYR A 31 6.92 4.23 3.79
N ASP A 32 7.38 5.35 4.30
CA ASP A 32 6.53 6.24 5.08
C ASP A 32 5.37 6.81 4.26
N ALA A 33 5.61 7.13 3.00
CA ALA A 33 4.57 7.60 2.09
C ALA A 33 3.52 6.51 1.80
N ASP A 34 3.95 5.26 1.62
CA ASP A 34 3.06 4.13 1.36
C ASP A 34 2.23 3.75 2.59
N ARG A 35 2.84 3.78 3.78
CA ARG A 35 2.13 3.49 5.02
C ARG A 35 1.01 4.47 5.26
N GLY A 36 1.24 5.73 4.94
CA GLY A 36 0.31 6.83 5.07
C GLY A 36 -0.42 6.85 6.41
N TRP A 37 -1.55 7.52 6.44
CA TRP A 37 -2.58 7.30 7.43
C TRP A 37 -3.88 7.08 6.66
N TRP A 38 -4.47 5.90 6.80
CA TRP A 38 -5.62 5.48 6.00
C TRP A 38 -6.82 5.14 6.89
N PRO A 39 -8.05 5.44 6.45
CA PRO A 39 -9.25 5.01 7.17
C PRO A 39 -9.49 3.52 6.87
N ILE A 40 -8.92 2.65 7.69
CA ILE A 40 -8.98 1.19 7.50
C ILE A 40 -9.82 0.57 8.61
N GLY A 41 -10.84 -0.18 8.24
CA GLY A 41 -11.75 -0.85 9.18
C GLY A 41 -11.08 -1.98 9.96
N ALA A 42 -11.66 -2.32 11.12
CA ALA A 42 -11.13 -3.35 12.01
C ALA A 42 -11.03 -4.72 11.33
N ASP A 43 -12.00 -5.08 10.51
CA ASP A 43 -12.03 -6.37 9.80
C ASP A 43 -10.86 -6.49 8.83
N VAL A 44 -10.56 -5.41 8.11
CA VAL A 44 -9.43 -5.36 7.17
C VAL A 44 -8.11 -5.48 7.94
N ARG A 45 -7.96 -4.73 9.04
CA ARG A 45 -6.74 -4.80 9.87
C ARG A 45 -6.51 -6.21 10.44
N ALA A 46 -7.57 -6.87 10.87
CA ALA A 46 -7.46 -8.21 11.46
C ALA A 46 -7.09 -9.28 10.43
N ALA A 47 -7.53 -9.11 9.18
CA ALA A 47 -7.38 -10.13 8.14
C ALA A 47 -6.19 -9.90 7.22
N ALA A 48 -5.69 -8.67 7.11
CA ALA A 48 -4.66 -8.34 6.12
C ALA A 48 -3.28 -8.82 6.55
N ALA A 49 -2.68 -9.71 5.76
CA ALA A 49 -1.28 -10.13 5.90
C ALA A 49 -0.33 -9.35 4.99
N HIS A 50 -0.85 -8.70 3.97
CA HIS A 50 -0.07 -7.96 2.97
C HIS A 50 -0.73 -6.62 2.67
N ALA A 51 0.11 -5.62 2.37
CA ALA A 51 -0.32 -4.33 1.83
C ALA A 51 0.17 -4.21 0.39
N VAL A 52 -0.75 -4.05 -0.54
CA VAL A 52 -0.47 -3.86 -1.96
C VAL A 52 -0.60 -2.38 -2.27
N ILE A 53 0.46 -1.78 -2.77
CA ILE A 53 0.48 -0.37 -3.12
C ILE A 53 0.27 -0.23 -4.62
N ALA A 54 -0.89 0.30 -4.98
CA ALA A 54 -1.22 0.61 -6.37
C ALA A 54 -1.05 2.11 -6.60
N VAL A 55 -0.25 2.46 -7.59
CA VAL A 55 -0.01 3.86 -7.97
C VAL A 55 -0.54 4.04 -9.39
N ASP A 56 -1.48 4.95 -9.56
CA ASP A 56 -2.15 5.21 -10.84
C ASP A 56 -2.71 3.92 -11.48
N GLY A 57 -3.25 3.03 -10.65
CA GLY A 57 -3.86 1.78 -11.09
C GLY A 57 -2.89 0.65 -11.42
N GLU A 58 -1.63 0.77 -11.05
CA GLU A 58 -0.59 -0.26 -11.28
C GLU A 58 0.05 -0.67 -9.96
N VAL A 59 0.25 -1.98 -9.78
CA VAL A 59 0.92 -2.51 -8.58
C VAL A 59 2.40 -2.15 -8.60
N ARG A 60 2.83 -1.36 -7.64
CA ARG A 60 4.21 -0.88 -7.55
C ARG A 60 5.00 -1.52 -6.43
N ARG A 61 4.37 -1.84 -5.31
CA ARG A 61 5.04 -2.42 -4.14
C ARG A 61 4.07 -3.33 -3.39
N VAL A 62 4.62 -4.32 -2.72
CA VAL A 62 3.88 -5.18 -1.78
C VAL A 62 4.69 -5.29 -0.50
N TYR A 63 4.03 -5.11 0.63
CA TYR A 63 4.63 -5.26 1.94
C TYR A 63 4.01 -6.44 2.67
N ALA A 64 4.81 -7.19 3.42
CA ALA A 64 4.29 -8.11 4.42
C ALA A 64 3.99 -7.30 5.69
N ILE A 65 2.78 -7.43 6.23
CA ILE A 65 2.38 -6.72 7.44
C ILE A 65 2.87 -7.51 8.65
N ASP A 66 3.57 -6.84 9.54
CA ASP A 66 4.06 -7.44 10.77
C ASP A 66 2.90 -7.79 11.70
N THR A 67 3.03 -8.88 12.46
CA THR A 67 2.01 -9.31 13.41
C THR A 67 1.73 -8.20 14.43
N GLY A 68 0.46 -7.80 14.54
CA GLY A 68 0.07 -6.67 15.37
C GLY A 68 0.53 -5.32 14.82
N GLY A 69 0.90 -5.27 13.54
CA GLY A 69 1.59 -4.16 12.91
C GLY A 69 0.71 -3.00 12.43
N TRP A 70 -0.16 -2.51 13.29
CA TRP A 70 -0.99 -1.34 12.96
C TRP A 70 -0.83 -0.26 14.02
N ASP A 71 -0.48 0.93 13.57
CA ASP A 71 -0.43 2.13 14.41
C ASP A 71 -1.64 3.01 14.10
N SER A 72 -2.17 3.68 15.13
CA SER A 72 -3.31 4.59 15.00
C SER A 72 -2.96 5.99 15.50
N ASP A 73 -3.50 7.00 14.80
CA ASP A 73 -3.49 8.38 15.29
C ASP A 73 -4.79 8.74 16.05
N GLY A 74 -5.66 7.73 16.30
CA GLY A 74 -6.97 7.90 16.90
C GLY A 74 -8.11 7.91 15.87
N ARG A 75 -7.84 8.14 14.60
CA ARG A 75 -8.84 8.20 13.52
C ARG A 75 -8.48 7.34 12.32
N LYS A 76 -7.19 7.29 11.99
CA LYS A 76 -6.65 6.58 10.84
C LYS A 76 -5.59 5.59 11.29
N TRP A 77 -5.21 4.71 10.40
CA TRP A 77 -4.28 3.62 10.67
C TRP A 77 -3.18 3.59 9.64
N ARG A 78 -2.03 3.11 10.05
CA ARG A 78 -0.92 2.77 9.14
C ARG A 78 -0.35 1.42 9.51
N PHE A 79 0.05 0.66 8.50
CA PHE A 79 0.67 -0.64 8.74
C PHE A 79 2.16 -0.49 9.08
N ARG A 80 2.70 -1.50 9.77
CA ARG A 80 4.14 -1.72 9.90
C ARG A 80 4.51 -2.93 9.09
N ALA A 81 5.49 -2.78 8.20
CA ALA A 81 5.98 -3.88 7.39
C ALA A 81 7.07 -4.66 8.12
N VAL A 82 7.14 -5.96 7.83
CA VAL A 82 8.29 -6.78 8.22
C VAL A 82 9.55 -6.17 7.60
N ASP A 83 10.58 -5.96 8.40
CA ASP A 83 11.85 -5.35 8.02
C ASP A 83 11.76 -3.91 7.50
N ASP A 84 10.64 -3.22 7.70
CA ASP A 84 10.41 -1.83 7.30
C ASP A 84 10.71 -1.56 5.81
N ARG A 85 10.47 -2.54 4.94
CA ARG A 85 10.72 -2.43 3.50
C ARG A 85 9.78 -3.30 2.69
N PRO A 86 9.60 -3.01 1.38
CA PRO A 86 8.78 -3.85 0.52
C PRO A 86 9.41 -5.23 0.30
N LEU A 87 8.57 -6.18 -0.06
CA LEU A 87 9.02 -7.51 -0.47
C LEU A 87 9.82 -7.42 -1.78
N PRO A 88 10.88 -8.25 -1.94
CA PRO A 88 11.57 -8.34 -3.22
C PRO A 88 10.67 -8.97 -4.29
N ALA A 89 10.94 -8.65 -5.55
CA ALA A 89 10.14 -9.12 -6.67
C ALA A 89 10.02 -10.66 -6.72
N GLN A 90 11.08 -11.37 -6.39
CA GLN A 90 11.07 -12.84 -6.34
C GLN A 90 10.08 -13.38 -5.33
N GLU A 91 9.98 -12.76 -4.17
CA GLU A 91 9.03 -13.17 -3.13
C GLU A 91 7.59 -12.87 -3.55
N ILE A 92 7.35 -11.75 -4.22
CA ILE A 92 6.04 -11.41 -4.77
C ILE A 92 5.61 -12.43 -5.81
N ASP A 93 6.50 -12.82 -6.71
CA ASP A 93 6.23 -13.84 -7.73
C ASP A 93 5.94 -15.20 -7.08
N ARG A 94 6.68 -15.57 -6.05
CA ARG A 94 6.44 -16.79 -5.29
C ARG A 94 5.05 -16.81 -4.66
N LEU A 95 4.67 -15.73 -4.00
CA LEU A 95 3.35 -15.59 -3.37
C LEU A 95 2.23 -15.63 -4.40
N HIS A 96 2.42 -14.99 -5.54
CA HIS A 96 1.45 -15.04 -6.62
C HIS A 96 1.28 -16.45 -7.18
N THR A 97 2.37 -17.15 -7.44
CA THR A 97 2.35 -18.53 -7.93
C THR A 97 1.69 -19.48 -6.93
N ALA A 98 1.90 -19.26 -5.65
CA ALA A 98 1.27 -20.04 -4.57
C ALA A 98 -0.22 -19.73 -4.37
N GLY A 99 -0.76 -18.68 -5.01
CA GLY A 99 -2.15 -18.26 -4.85
C GLY A 99 -2.40 -17.36 -3.64
N ASP A 100 -1.34 -16.89 -2.96
CA ASP A 100 -1.46 -16.04 -1.77
C ASP A 100 -1.62 -14.57 -2.11
N LEU A 101 -1.22 -14.15 -3.32
CA LEU A 101 -1.42 -12.80 -3.84
C LEU A 101 -2.05 -12.85 -5.23
N PRO A 102 -3.06 -12.02 -5.51
CA PRO A 102 -3.67 -11.97 -6.83
C PRO A 102 -2.87 -11.16 -7.85
N TYR A 103 -1.83 -10.45 -7.42
CA TYR A 103 -1.08 -9.51 -8.24
C TYR A 103 0.40 -9.81 -8.26
N ARG A 104 1.04 -9.41 -9.35
CA ARG A 104 2.49 -9.24 -9.48
C ARG A 104 2.80 -7.76 -9.64
N LEU A 105 4.06 -7.39 -9.48
CA LEU A 105 4.52 -6.03 -9.78
C LEU A 105 4.22 -5.67 -11.24
N GLY A 106 3.68 -4.50 -11.46
CA GLY A 106 3.31 -4.00 -12.78
C GLY A 106 1.91 -4.37 -13.24
N ASP A 107 1.21 -5.25 -12.53
CA ASP A 107 -0.14 -5.64 -12.90
C ASP A 107 -1.12 -4.47 -12.74
N PRO A 108 -2.14 -4.39 -13.61
CA PRO A 108 -3.23 -3.46 -13.39
C PRO A 108 -3.99 -3.86 -12.13
N CYS A 109 -4.28 -2.87 -11.30
CA CYS A 109 -5.04 -3.06 -10.08
C CYS A 109 -6.23 -2.11 -10.09
N PRO A 110 -7.47 -2.62 -10.20
CA PRO A 110 -8.65 -1.77 -10.13
C PRO A 110 -8.69 -1.11 -8.75
N THR A 111 -8.59 0.22 -8.72
CA THR A 111 -8.51 0.97 -7.48
C THR A 111 -9.62 1.98 -7.38
N LYS A 112 -10.08 2.22 -6.15
CA LYS A 112 -10.86 3.40 -5.84
C LYS A 112 -9.90 4.54 -5.61
N ALA A 113 -10.18 5.71 -6.18
CA ALA A 113 -9.30 6.86 -6.04
C ALA A 113 -9.07 7.23 -4.56
N GLY A 114 -7.80 7.29 -4.16
CA GLY A 114 -7.36 7.85 -2.89
C GLY A 114 -7.80 7.09 -1.64
N GLY A 115 -7.70 5.76 -1.62
CA GLY A 115 -8.14 5.01 -0.46
C GLY A 115 -7.43 3.68 -0.23
N ALA A 116 -7.84 3.02 0.84
CA ALA A 116 -7.42 1.66 1.16
C ALA A 116 -8.67 0.77 1.20
N TYR A 117 -8.59 -0.41 0.62
CA TYR A 117 -9.69 -1.35 0.61
C TYR A 117 -9.21 -2.81 0.59
N ARG A 118 -10.12 -3.72 0.92
CA ARG A 118 -9.88 -5.16 0.86
C ARG A 118 -10.65 -5.76 -0.32
N PRO A 119 -9.97 -6.40 -1.29
CA PRO A 119 -10.65 -7.21 -2.31
C PRO A 119 -11.36 -8.41 -1.69
N GLU A 120 -12.50 -8.82 -2.24
CA GLU A 120 -13.37 -9.86 -1.67
C GLU A 120 -12.68 -11.20 -1.40
N ARG A 121 -11.65 -11.56 -2.16
CA ARG A 121 -11.01 -12.88 -2.08
C ARG A 121 -9.75 -12.88 -1.21
N PHE A 122 -9.34 -11.78 -0.71
CA PHE A 122 -8.08 -11.62 0.01
C PHE A 122 -8.20 -10.64 1.17
#